data_a43758c0ecb47533f5fb7d53400a5caa
#
_entry.id   a43758c0ecb47533f5fb7d53400a5caa
#
_cell.length_a   1.000
_cell.length_b   1.000
_cell.length_c   1.000
_cell.angle_alpha   90.00
_cell.angle_beta   90.00
_cell.angle_gamma   90.00
#
_symmetry.space_group_name_H-M   'P 1'
#
loop_
_entity.id
_entity.type
_entity.pdbx_description
1 polymer ?
#
loop_
_entity_poly.entity_id
_entity_poly.type
_entity_poly.pdbx_seq_one_letter_code
_entity_poly.pdbx_strand_id
1 'polypeptide(L)'
;MRSLCRLALVVVVACAPGAGDEATTTPGTPSTTGVPATTSTTVGPANPSAGCPDDQGFVDAGRVMSAGQETSDTNTLGPIAWLVEDGCERLTAQFETTEGAPATTPPAVVVEFLDSRQVLRIRVDVGSTVVTDQLLETPLVDRLFVVRALDGGMFIDLHLRGPAQARAALSTSPARLTLELEAGVQPLDTAAVIEGNTVLISPSVGAQPSAGAIGVAGYARVFEANVLVVAEVGGQTVAQTTTTAADWTETWGEFRAQIQLPPGEVSLFVGEESPADGSRVGATINLTVR
;
A
#
# COMPACT_ATOMS: atom_id res chain seq x y z
N MET A 1 -52.67 -3.18 -2.58
CA MET A 1 -52.28 -4.60 -2.40
C MET A 1 -51.13 -4.67 -1.39
N ARG A 2 -51.26 -5.55 -0.42
CA ARG A 2 -50.65 -5.52 0.91
C ARG A 2 -49.16 -5.79 0.93
N SER A 3 -48.45 -4.87 1.57
CA SER A 3 -47.06 -4.98 2.01
C SER A 3 -46.92 -6.00 3.14
N LEU A 4 -45.95 -6.92 3.07
CA LEU A 4 -45.57 -7.83 4.14
C LEU A 4 -44.18 -7.43 4.64
N CYS A 5 -44.19 -6.80 5.80
CA CYS A 5 -43.02 -6.51 6.63
C CYS A 5 -42.56 -7.81 7.28
N ARG A 6 -41.32 -8.26 7.08
CA ARG A 6 -40.70 -9.35 7.83
C ARG A 6 -39.77 -8.77 8.88
N LEU A 7 -40.15 -8.93 10.11
CA LEU A 7 -39.39 -8.61 11.33
C LEU A 7 -38.37 -9.74 11.56
N ALA A 8 -37.09 -9.42 11.63
CA ALA A 8 -36.06 -10.36 12.03
C ALA A 8 -35.76 -10.16 13.52
N LEU A 9 -35.93 -11.23 14.28
CA LEU A 9 -35.69 -11.32 15.73
C LEU A 9 -34.20 -11.56 15.96
N VAL A 10 -33.52 -10.66 16.67
CA VAL A 10 -32.14 -10.82 17.15
C VAL A 10 -32.22 -11.38 18.56
N VAL A 11 -31.68 -12.61 18.75
CA VAL A 11 -31.53 -13.24 20.07
C VAL A 11 -30.14 -12.89 20.61
N VAL A 12 -30.11 -12.16 21.71
CA VAL A 12 -28.89 -11.89 22.50
C VAL A 12 -28.79 -12.96 23.59
N VAL A 13 -27.74 -13.78 23.54
CA VAL A 13 -27.40 -14.72 24.62
C VAL A 13 -26.42 -14.05 25.57
N ALA A 14 -26.85 -13.81 26.81
CA ALA A 14 -26.02 -13.35 27.92
C ALA A 14 -25.43 -14.56 28.63
N CYS A 15 -24.11 -14.66 28.74
CA CYS A 15 -23.42 -15.58 29.65
C CYS A 15 -23.14 -14.92 30.98
N ALA A 16 -23.64 -15.51 32.09
CA ALA A 16 -23.37 -15.13 33.46
C ALA A 16 -22.04 -15.74 33.96
N PRO A 17 -21.32 -15.10 34.89
CA PRO A 17 -20.11 -15.65 35.48
C PRO A 17 -20.47 -16.60 36.64
N GLY A 18 -19.93 -17.82 36.60
CA GLY A 18 -19.99 -18.79 37.70
C GLY A 18 -18.93 -18.50 38.75
N ALA A 19 -19.34 -18.46 39.99
CA ALA A 19 -18.47 -18.49 41.18
C ALA A 19 -18.10 -19.96 41.48
N GLY A 20 -16.84 -20.22 41.82
CA GLY A 20 -16.35 -21.56 42.18
C GLY A 20 -15.15 -21.51 43.12
N ASP A 21 -15.37 -21.93 44.28
CA ASP A 21 -14.64 -22.62 45.38
C ASP A 21 -13.14 -22.41 45.60
N GLU A 22 -12.86 -21.99 46.82
CA GLU A 22 -11.57 -22.06 47.53
C GLU A 22 -11.16 -23.51 47.79
N ALA A 23 -9.95 -23.90 47.42
CA ALA A 23 -9.30 -25.11 47.87
C ALA A 23 -7.96 -24.77 48.53
N THR A 24 -7.91 -25.02 49.84
CA THR A 24 -6.75 -24.98 50.74
C THR A 24 -5.68 -25.99 50.27
N THR A 25 -4.45 -25.56 50.02
CA THR A 25 -3.32 -26.46 49.77
C THR A 25 -2.14 -26.18 50.70
N THR A 26 -1.67 -27.24 51.27
CA THR A 26 -0.53 -27.45 52.17
C THR A 26 0.82 -27.13 51.47
N PRO A 27 1.85 -26.63 52.20
CA PRO A 27 3.14 -26.27 51.61
C PRO A 27 4.00 -27.51 51.34
N GLY A 28 4.31 -27.74 50.07
CA GLY A 28 5.25 -28.76 49.59
C GLY A 28 6.63 -28.17 49.33
N THR A 29 7.65 -28.92 49.74
CA THR A 29 9.10 -28.68 49.64
C THR A 29 9.56 -28.31 48.26
N PRO A 30 10.51 -27.35 48.03
CA PRO A 30 11.01 -27.02 46.72
C PRO A 30 12.01 -28.07 46.18
N SER A 31 11.64 -28.71 45.10
CA SER A 31 12.55 -29.53 44.30
C SER A 31 13.30 -28.61 43.32
N THR A 32 14.61 -28.58 43.48
CA THR A 32 15.54 -27.86 42.59
C THR A 32 15.65 -28.62 41.27
N THR A 33 14.88 -28.23 40.27
CA THR A 33 15.04 -28.71 38.89
C THR A 33 15.89 -27.72 38.11
N GLY A 34 17.03 -28.19 37.61
CA GLY A 34 18.01 -27.38 36.88
C GLY A 34 17.40 -26.69 35.66
N VAL A 35 17.62 -25.40 35.57
CA VAL A 35 17.30 -24.57 34.41
C VAL A 35 18.24 -24.97 33.26
N PRO A 36 17.75 -25.37 32.09
CA PRO A 36 18.61 -25.56 30.94
C PRO A 36 19.21 -24.20 30.54
N ALA A 37 20.54 -24.17 30.37
CA ALA A 37 21.27 -23.01 29.89
C ALA A 37 20.73 -22.58 28.53
N THR A 38 20.08 -21.41 28.49
CA THR A 38 19.69 -20.77 27.25
C THR A 38 20.97 -20.33 26.53
N THR A 39 21.34 -21.02 25.48
CA THR A 39 22.44 -20.62 24.59
C THR A 39 21.94 -19.35 23.86
N SER A 40 22.37 -18.19 24.35
CA SER A 40 22.21 -16.94 23.62
C SER A 40 23.07 -17.02 22.37
N THR A 41 22.48 -17.29 21.24
CA THR A 41 23.12 -17.10 19.94
C THR A 41 23.30 -15.60 19.76
N THR A 42 24.50 -15.10 19.97
CA THR A 42 24.88 -13.73 19.62
C THR A 42 24.80 -13.64 18.10
N VAL A 43 23.72 -13.01 17.60
CA VAL A 43 23.65 -12.59 16.21
C VAL A 43 24.73 -11.52 16.07
N GLY A 44 25.81 -11.85 15.39
CA GLY A 44 26.84 -10.89 15.01
C GLY A 44 26.21 -9.77 14.17
N PRO A 45 26.82 -8.57 14.11
CA PRO A 45 26.31 -7.50 13.27
C PRO A 45 26.22 -8.02 11.83
N ALA A 46 25.00 -7.94 11.26
CA ALA A 46 24.75 -8.29 9.87
C ALA A 46 25.75 -7.51 9.01
N ASN A 47 26.43 -8.20 8.13
CA ASN A 47 27.40 -7.60 7.22
C ASN A 47 26.60 -6.77 6.19
N PRO A 48 26.71 -5.42 6.14
CA PRO A 48 25.85 -4.57 5.30
C PRO A 48 26.16 -4.64 3.79
N SER A 49 26.97 -5.61 3.35
CA SER A 49 27.42 -5.75 1.97
C SER A 49 26.98 -7.04 1.26
N ALA A 50 26.09 -7.82 1.84
CA ALA A 50 25.46 -8.90 1.09
C ALA A 50 24.19 -8.35 0.42
N GLY A 51 24.15 -8.32 -0.90
CA GLY A 51 22.98 -7.99 -1.72
C GLY A 51 22.21 -9.25 -2.13
N CYS A 52 21.33 -9.12 -3.10
CA CYS A 52 20.66 -10.28 -3.68
C CYS A 52 21.67 -11.24 -4.32
N PRO A 53 21.42 -12.56 -4.26
CA PRO A 53 22.23 -13.53 -4.98
C PRO A 53 22.24 -13.16 -6.47
N ASP A 54 23.42 -13.08 -7.09
CA ASP A 54 23.59 -12.66 -8.47
C ASP A 54 23.23 -11.16 -8.70
N ASP A 55 24.24 -10.31 -8.80
CA ASP A 55 24.16 -8.86 -8.91
C ASP A 55 23.81 -8.33 -10.32
N GLN A 56 23.45 -9.21 -11.26
CA GLN A 56 23.16 -8.81 -12.63
C GLN A 56 21.70 -8.45 -12.86
N GLY A 57 21.48 -7.46 -13.70
CA GLY A 57 20.16 -7.08 -14.20
C GLY A 57 19.35 -6.16 -13.30
N PHE A 58 19.95 -5.60 -12.23
CA PHE A 58 19.31 -4.57 -11.43
C PHE A 58 19.26 -3.22 -12.15
N VAL A 59 18.17 -2.50 -11.95
CA VAL A 59 17.88 -1.17 -12.53
C VAL A 59 17.47 -0.24 -11.38
N ASP A 60 17.98 0.98 -11.36
CA ASP A 60 17.73 1.98 -10.31
C ASP A 60 16.82 3.14 -10.74
N ALA A 61 16.34 3.13 -12.00
CA ALA A 61 15.43 4.14 -12.53
C ALA A 61 14.69 3.63 -13.78
N GLY A 62 13.49 4.16 -14.00
CA GLY A 62 12.66 3.85 -15.16
C GLY A 62 12.15 2.42 -15.16
N ARG A 63 12.10 1.80 -16.35
CA ARG A 63 11.47 0.49 -16.51
C ARG A 63 12.40 -0.66 -16.12
N VAL A 64 11.98 -1.44 -15.14
CA VAL A 64 12.66 -2.66 -14.66
C VAL A 64 12.28 -3.86 -15.53
N MET A 65 10.97 -4.01 -15.83
CA MET A 65 10.45 -5.15 -16.61
C MET A 65 9.19 -4.75 -17.36
N SER A 66 9.00 -5.37 -18.54
CA SER A 66 7.70 -5.44 -19.23
C SER A 66 7.59 -6.83 -19.83
N ALA A 67 6.69 -7.65 -19.31
CA ALA A 67 6.54 -9.06 -19.69
C ALA A 67 5.11 -9.55 -19.40
N GLY A 68 4.84 -10.82 -19.73
CA GLY A 68 3.53 -11.45 -19.56
C GLY A 68 2.72 -11.46 -20.84
N GLN A 69 1.46 -11.84 -20.77
CA GLN A 69 0.58 -12.03 -21.91
C GLN A 69 -0.73 -11.28 -21.74
N GLU A 70 -1.25 -10.70 -22.83
CA GLU A 70 -2.59 -10.09 -22.85
C GLU A 70 -3.69 -11.14 -22.66
N THR A 71 -3.45 -12.37 -23.13
CA THR A 71 -4.36 -13.51 -22.91
C THR A 71 -3.76 -14.42 -21.85
N SER A 72 -4.24 -14.31 -20.61
CA SER A 72 -3.83 -15.17 -19.51
C SER A 72 -5.05 -15.83 -18.86
N ASP A 73 -4.81 -16.86 -18.05
CA ASP A 73 -5.82 -17.48 -17.21
C ASP A 73 -5.91 -16.80 -15.82
N THR A 74 -5.16 -15.71 -15.63
CA THR A 74 -5.14 -14.93 -14.40
C THR A 74 -6.31 -13.95 -14.36
N ASN A 75 -7.00 -13.89 -13.24
CA ASN A 75 -8.03 -12.87 -12.95
C ASN A 75 -7.79 -12.15 -11.63
N THR A 76 -7.07 -12.78 -10.71
CA THR A 76 -6.92 -12.28 -9.34
C THR A 76 -5.44 -12.15 -8.97
N LEU A 77 -5.08 -11.03 -8.37
CA LEU A 77 -3.84 -10.89 -7.62
C LEU A 77 -4.01 -11.60 -6.28
N GLY A 78 -3.39 -12.76 -6.16
CA GLY A 78 -3.40 -13.60 -4.97
C GLY A 78 -2.47 -13.07 -3.87
N PRO A 79 -2.08 -13.94 -2.93
CA PRO A 79 -1.22 -13.55 -1.82
C PRO A 79 0.12 -12.95 -2.27
N ILE A 80 0.57 -11.93 -1.54
CA ILE A 80 1.90 -11.33 -1.68
C ILE A 80 2.73 -11.77 -0.48
N ALA A 81 3.86 -12.41 -0.71
CA ALA A 81 4.84 -12.76 0.31
C ALA A 81 6.04 -11.82 0.22
N TRP A 82 6.57 -11.42 1.38
CA TRP A 82 7.76 -10.61 1.50
C TRP A 82 8.83 -11.32 2.32
N LEU A 83 10.07 -11.30 1.84
CA LEU A 83 11.23 -11.91 2.51
C LEU A 83 12.38 -10.88 2.52
N VAL A 84 13.07 -10.78 3.65
CA VAL A 84 14.28 -9.96 3.80
C VAL A 84 15.41 -10.89 4.24
N GLU A 85 16.47 -10.97 3.44
CA GLU A 85 17.60 -11.87 3.67
C GLU A 85 18.89 -11.22 3.18
N ASP A 86 19.89 -11.07 4.06
CA ASP A 86 21.24 -10.61 3.71
C ASP A 86 21.30 -9.32 2.86
N GLY A 87 20.41 -8.36 3.10
CA GLY A 87 20.37 -7.10 2.36
C GLY A 87 19.59 -7.18 1.04
N CYS A 88 19.02 -8.34 0.72
CA CYS A 88 18.07 -8.56 -0.37
C CYS A 88 16.65 -8.57 0.17
N GLU A 89 15.75 -7.80 -0.43
CA GLU A 89 14.32 -7.88 -0.17
C GLU A 89 13.61 -8.50 -1.38
N ARG A 90 12.78 -9.49 -1.15
CA ARG A 90 12.07 -10.21 -2.21
C ARG A 90 10.57 -10.18 -2.00
N LEU A 91 9.85 -9.64 -2.98
CA LEU A 91 8.42 -9.78 -3.12
C LEU A 91 8.12 -10.96 -4.05
N THR A 92 7.16 -11.81 -3.64
CA THR A 92 6.56 -12.82 -4.51
C THR A 92 5.06 -12.62 -4.54
N ALA A 93 4.51 -12.21 -5.67
CA ALA A 93 3.08 -12.11 -5.90
C ALA A 93 2.59 -13.33 -6.68
N GLN A 94 1.55 -13.98 -6.17
CA GLN A 94 0.91 -15.11 -6.84
C GLN A 94 -0.24 -14.61 -7.71
N PHE A 95 -0.47 -15.30 -8.82
CA PHE A 95 -1.61 -15.05 -9.70
C PHE A 95 -2.57 -16.22 -9.66
N GLU A 96 -3.86 -15.90 -9.59
CA GLU A 96 -4.93 -16.88 -9.45
C GLU A 96 -5.97 -16.73 -10.55
N THR A 97 -6.63 -17.84 -10.88
CA THR A 97 -7.78 -17.88 -11.77
C THR A 97 -9.02 -17.29 -11.07
N THR A 98 -10.12 -17.14 -11.79
CA THR A 98 -11.42 -16.73 -11.22
C THR A 98 -11.92 -17.67 -10.12
N GLU A 99 -11.55 -18.95 -10.17
CA GLU A 99 -11.93 -19.94 -9.17
C GLU A 99 -10.98 -19.96 -7.94
N GLY A 100 -9.94 -19.10 -7.91
CA GLY A 100 -8.97 -19.05 -6.82
C GLY A 100 -7.89 -20.14 -6.91
N ALA A 101 -7.78 -20.86 -8.01
CA ALA A 101 -6.68 -21.80 -8.25
C ALA A 101 -5.44 -21.05 -8.76
N PRO A 102 -4.21 -21.53 -8.49
CA PRO A 102 -3.02 -20.96 -9.07
C PRO A 102 -3.10 -20.90 -10.60
N ALA A 103 -2.93 -19.70 -11.18
CA ALA A 103 -2.91 -19.53 -12.61
C ALA A 103 -1.65 -20.17 -13.22
N THR A 104 -1.70 -20.50 -14.50
CA THR A 104 -0.58 -21.11 -15.24
C THR A 104 0.16 -20.12 -16.11
N THR A 105 -0.53 -19.08 -16.56
CA THR A 105 -0.02 -18.05 -17.47
C THR A 105 -0.11 -16.69 -16.80
N PRO A 106 1.02 -15.98 -16.59
CA PRO A 106 0.98 -14.67 -15.94
C PRO A 106 0.32 -13.61 -16.86
N PRO A 107 -0.38 -12.61 -16.28
CA PRO A 107 -0.95 -11.50 -17.03
C PRO A 107 0.16 -10.58 -17.56
N ALA A 108 -0.21 -9.57 -18.33
CA ALA A 108 0.71 -8.48 -18.66
C ALA A 108 1.14 -7.76 -17.38
N VAL A 109 2.44 -7.62 -17.19
CA VAL A 109 3.08 -6.97 -16.02
C VAL A 109 4.09 -5.95 -16.50
N VAL A 110 4.03 -4.74 -15.94
CA VAL A 110 5.05 -3.71 -16.11
C VAL A 110 5.55 -3.32 -14.73
N VAL A 111 6.86 -3.37 -14.52
CA VAL A 111 7.53 -2.91 -13.30
C VAL A 111 8.39 -1.71 -13.63
N GLU A 112 8.19 -0.60 -12.93
CA GLU A 112 8.91 0.64 -13.19
C GLU A 112 9.04 1.52 -11.94
N PHE A 113 10.16 2.21 -11.81
CA PHE A 113 10.28 3.33 -10.88
C PHE A 113 9.51 4.52 -11.44
N LEU A 114 8.67 5.14 -10.63
CA LEU A 114 8.09 6.44 -10.96
C LEU A 114 9.18 7.52 -10.97
N ASP A 115 8.91 8.65 -11.60
CA ASP A 115 9.88 9.76 -11.78
C ASP A 115 10.56 10.19 -10.47
N SER A 116 9.81 10.17 -9.34
CA SER A 116 10.33 10.44 -8.00
C SER A 116 11.29 9.37 -7.45
N ARG A 117 11.38 8.22 -8.11
CA ARG A 117 12.12 7.02 -7.66
C ARG A 117 11.73 6.49 -6.28
N GLN A 118 10.87 7.19 -5.57
CA GLN A 118 10.40 6.77 -4.25
C GLN A 118 9.30 5.73 -4.30
N VAL A 119 8.66 5.56 -5.44
CA VAL A 119 7.65 4.55 -5.67
C VAL A 119 8.11 3.64 -6.79
N LEU A 120 8.18 2.35 -6.49
CA LEU A 120 8.30 1.31 -7.50
C LEU A 120 6.91 0.75 -7.78
N ARG A 121 6.42 0.94 -9.00
CA ARG A 121 5.09 0.53 -9.43
C ARG A 121 5.12 -0.75 -10.21
N ILE A 122 4.23 -1.66 -9.87
CA ILE A 122 3.98 -2.92 -10.59
C ILE A 122 2.56 -2.85 -11.14
N ARG A 123 2.40 -2.60 -12.43
CA ARG A 123 1.10 -2.68 -13.10
C ARG A 123 0.80 -4.12 -13.47
N VAL A 124 -0.42 -4.57 -13.20
CA VAL A 124 -0.89 -5.93 -13.50
C VAL A 124 -2.30 -5.85 -14.11
N ASP A 125 -2.52 -6.62 -15.16
CA ASP A 125 -3.84 -6.72 -15.79
C ASP A 125 -4.66 -7.82 -15.13
N VAL A 126 -5.29 -7.48 -13.99
CA VAL A 126 -6.16 -8.37 -13.21
C VAL A 126 -7.42 -7.65 -12.76
N GLY A 127 -8.51 -8.41 -12.59
CA GLY A 127 -9.83 -7.88 -12.23
C GLY A 127 -10.07 -7.74 -10.73
N SER A 128 -9.36 -8.52 -9.89
CA SER A 128 -9.57 -8.54 -8.44
C SER A 128 -8.29 -8.77 -7.65
N THR A 129 -8.35 -8.62 -6.33
CA THR A 129 -7.21 -8.82 -5.42
C THR A 129 -7.69 -9.37 -4.06
N VAL A 130 -6.83 -10.14 -3.40
CA VAL A 130 -7.01 -10.55 -2.00
C VAL A 130 -6.16 -9.71 -1.04
N VAL A 131 -5.37 -8.77 -1.56
CA VAL A 131 -4.48 -7.88 -0.78
C VAL A 131 -4.85 -6.44 -1.04
N THR A 132 -4.97 -5.62 -0.01
CA THR A 132 -5.27 -4.18 -0.14
C THR A 132 -4.04 -3.31 0.08
N ASP A 133 -3.39 -3.48 1.22
CA ASP A 133 -2.17 -2.79 1.61
C ASP A 133 -1.45 -3.60 2.68
N GLN A 134 -0.17 -3.31 2.88
CA GLN A 134 0.64 -3.95 3.90
C GLN A 134 1.74 -3.01 4.37
N LEU A 135 1.80 -2.80 5.69
CA LEU A 135 2.93 -2.15 6.33
C LEU A 135 4.07 -3.18 6.40
N LEU A 136 5.22 -2.86 5.82
CA LEU A 136 6.37 -3.75 5.74
C LEU A 136 7.47 -3.34 6.71
N GLU A 137 7.78 -2.05 6.80
CA GLU A 137 8.80 -1.46 7.66
C GLU A 137 10.17 -2.14 7.54
N THR A 138 10.51 -2.59 6.32
CA THR A 138 11.78 -3.19 6.01
C THR A 138 12.86 -2.13 5.77
N PRO A 139 14.15 -2.48 5.63
CA PRO A 139 15.20 -1.51 5.30
C PRO A 139 14.93 -0.69 4.02
N LEU A 140 14.36 -1.28 2.97
CA LEU A 140 14.17 -0.61 1.69
C LEU A 140 12.73 -0.16 1.46
N VAL A 141 11.72 -0.85 2.02
CA VAL A 141 10.30 -0.58 1.74
C VAL A 141 9.54 -0.28 3.03
N ASP A 142 8.82 0.83 3.05
CA ASP A 142 7.92 1.18 4.14
C ASP A 142 6.63 0.36 4.08
N ARG A 143 5.96 0.42 2.94
CA ARG A 143 4.67 -0.24 2.73
C ARG A 143 4.38 -0.48 1.27
N LEU A 144 3.43 -1.34 1.01
CA LEU A 144 2.82 -1.54 -0.29
C LEU A 144 1.33 -1.17 -0.26
N PHE A 145 0.83 -0.72 -1.41
CA PHE A 145 -0.59 -0.55 -1.67
C PHE A 145 -0.96 -1.30 -2.94
N VAL A 146 -2.09 -1.99 -2.94
CA VAL A 146 -2.73 -2.50 -4.15
C VAL A 146 -3.82 -1.52 -4.53
N VAL A 147 -3.81 -1.04 -5.75
CA VAL A 147 -4.64 0.07 -6.20
C VAL A 147 -5.36 -0.32 -7.49
N ARG A 148 -6.66 -0.10 -7.54
CA ARG A 148 -7.43 -0.17 -8.79
C ARG A 148 -7.11 1.04 -9.64
N ALA A 149 -6.68 0.82 -10.87
CA ALA A 149 -6.33 1.88 -11.80
C ALA A 149 -7.59 2.49 -12.47
N LEU A 150 -7.54 3.76 -12.84
CA LEU A 150 -8.63 4.46 -13.54
C LEU A 150 -8.89 3.91 -14.95
N ASP A 151 -7.86 3.36 -15.59
CA ASP A 151 -7.90 2.78 -16.93
C ASP A 151 -8.19 1.27 -16.94
N GLY A 152 -8.48 0.70 -15.78
CA GLY A 152 -8.69 -0.74 -15.57
C GLY A 152 -7.44 -1.46 -15.08
N GLY A 153 -7.61 -2.72 -14.65
CA GLY A 153 -6.56 -3.49 -14.01
C GLY A 153 -6.17 -2.93 -12.64
N MET A 154 -4.99 -3.31 -12.19
CA MET A 154 -4.47 -2.90 -10.89
C MET A 154 -2.99 -2.53 -10.97
N PHE A 155 -2.50 -1.84 -9.96
CA PHE A 155 -1.08 -1.71 -9.72
C PHE A 155 -0.75 -1.90 -8.24
N ILE A 156 0.48 -2.33 -7.98
CA ILE A 156 1.05 -2.38 -6.63
C ILE A 156 2.09 -1.27 -6.56
N ASP A 157 1.96 -0.35 -5.61
CA ASP A 157 2.96 0.67 -5.33
C ASP A 157 3.74 0.29 -4.08
N LEU A 158 5.06 0.15 -4.22
CA LEU A 158 6.01 -0.02 -3.13
C LEU A 158 6.60 1.35 -2.79
N HIS A 159 6.33 1.84 -1.59
CA HIS A 159 6.89 3.08 -1.08
C HIS A 159 8.26 2.82 -0.46
N LEU A 160 9.32 3.36 -1.06
CA LEU A 160 10.70 3.12 -0.67
C LEU A 160 11.12 4.06 0.47
N ARG A 161 11.91 3.52 1.40
CA ARG A 161 12.53 4.27 2.50
C ARG A 161 13.89 4.86 2.12
N GLY A 162 14.54 4.28 1.14
CA GLY A 162 15.88 4.67 0.71
C GLY A 162 16.13 4.31 -0.75
N PRO A 163 17.27 4.74 -1.28
CA PRO A 163 17.68 4.37 -2.63
C PRO A 163 17.67 2.86 -2.80
N ALA A 164 17.04 2.39 -3.88
CA ALA A 164 16.97 0.99 -4.21
C ALA A 164 17.21 0.77 -5.71
N GLN A 165 17.66 -0.40 -6.03
CA GLN A 165 17.65 -0.95 -7.37
C GLN A 165 16.85 -2.24 -7.38
N ALA A 166 16.23 -2.56 -8.51
CA ALA A 166 15.26 -3.63 -8.63
C ALA A 166 15.51 -4.48 -9.86
N ARG A 167 15.19 -5.77 -9.75
CA ARG A 167 14.98 -6.66 -10.90
C ARG A 167 13.71 -7.48 -10.70
N ALA A 168 13.10 -7.89 -11.79
CA ALA A 168 11.86 -8.65 -11.73
C ALA A 168 11.88 -9.81 -12.73
N ALA A 169 11.13 -10.87 -12.41
CA ALA A 169 10.96 -12.03 -13.26
C ALA A 169 9.53 -12.57 -13.13
N LEU A 170 9.01 -13.10 -14.24
CA LEU A 170 7.75 -13.86 -14.27
C LEU A 170 8.04 -15.35 -14.42
N SER A 171 7.27 -16.18 -13.71
CA SER A 171 7.24 -17.63 -13.92
C SER A 171 5.87 -18.09 -14.37
N THR A 172 5.84 -19.29 -14.96
CA THR A 172 4.62 -19.99 -15.39
C THR A 172 4.44 -21.28 -14.58
N SER A 173 3.23 -21.76 -14.44
CA SER A 173 2.89 -23.07 -13.88
C SER A 173 3.51 -23.38 -12.50
N PRO A 174 3.29 -22.59 -11.44
CA PRO A 174 2.29 -21.54 -11.30
C PRO A 174 2.80 -20.17 -11.76
N ALA A 175 1.86 -19.34 -12.22
CA ALA A 175 2.12 -17.95 -12.59
C ALA A 175 2.45 -17.12 -11.35
N ARG A 176 3.63 -16.47 -11.36
CA ARG A 176 4.12 -15.62 -10.25
C ARG A 176 4.98 -14.50 -10.77
N LEU A 177 4.92 -13.38 -10.07
CA LEU A 177 5.92 -12.32 -10.17
C LEU A 177 6.89 -12.46 -8.99
N THR A 178 8.17 -12.45 -9.27
CA THR A 178 9.24 -12.25 -8.29
C THR A 178 9.89 -10.91 -8.56
N LEU A 179 9.94 -10.06 -7.55
CA LEU A 179 10.66 -8.79 -7.57
C LEU A 179 11.72 -8.85 -6.48
N GLU A 180 12.95 -8.51 -6.82
CA GLU A 180 14.06 -8.39 -5.88
C GLU A 180 14.54 -6.95 -5.83
N LEU A 181 14.84 -6.51 -4.62
CA LEU A 181 15.31 -5.17 -4.30
C LEU A 181 16.59 -5.27 -3.50
N GLU A 182 17.54 -4.41 -3.81
CA GLU A 182 18.73 -4.18 -2.99
C GLU A 182 19.02 -2.69 -2.91
N ALA A 183 19.94 -2.29 -1.99
CA ALA A 183 20.30 -0.90 -1.82
C ALA A 183 20.89 -0.31 -3.10
N GLY A 184 20.32 0.80 -3.56
CA GLY A 184 20.80 1.58 -4.69
C GLY A 184 21.65 2.77 -4.25
N VAL A 185 22.14 3.54 -5.23
CA VAL A 185 22.96 4.73 -4.99
C VAL A 185 22.28 6.03 -5.42
N GLN A 186 21.24 5.95 -6.24
CA GLN A 186 20.52 7.11 -6.74
C GLN A 186 19.57 7.65 -5.66
N PRO A 187 19.69 8.95 -5.28
CA PRO A 187 18.84 9.51 -4.24
C PRO A 187 17.36 9.44 -4.64
N LEU A 188 16.50 9.27 -3.65
CA LEU A 188 15.06 9.42 -3.84
C LEU A 188 14.73 10.91 -3.93
N ASP A 189 13.77 11.23 -4.79
CA ASP A 189 13.14 12.55 -4.80
C ASP A 189 12.07 12.64 -3.68
N THR A 190 11.20 13.64 -3.74
CA THR A 190 10.27 13.94 -2.67
C THR A 190 9.22 12.84 -2.47
N ALA A 191 8.98 12.49 -1.22
CA ALA A 191 8.03 11.48 -0.79
C ALA A 191 6.57 11.80 -1.19
N ALA A 192 5.81 10.77 -1.53
CA ALA A 192 4.36 10.81 -1.46
C ALA A 192 3.91 11.11 -0.03
N VAL A 193 2.81 11.83 0.14
CA VAL A 193 2.21 12.06 1.46
C VAL A 193 1.15 11.01 1.70
N ILE A 194 1.32 10.26 2.79
CA ILE A 194 0.40 9.20 3.21
C ILE A 194 -0.23 9.63 4.52
N GLU A 195 -1.53 9.90 4.51
CA GLU A 195 -2.25 10.31 5.70
C GLU A 195 -3.70 9.79 5.67
N GLY A 196 -4.09 9.11 6.75
CA GLY A 196 -5.38 8.44 6.81
C GLY A 196 -5.59 7.45 5.66
N ASN A 197 -6.70 7.59 4.98
CA ASN A 197 -7.07 6.77 3.82
C ASN A 197 -6.70 7.43 2.47
N THR A 198 -5.67 8.29 2.45
CA THR A 198 -5.26 9.04 1.26
C THR A 198 -3.76 8.99 1.06
N VAL A 199 -3.35 8.76 -0.18
CA VAL A 199 -1.98 8.86 -0.65
C VAL A 199 -1.93 9.88 -1.78
N LEU A 200 -1.24 10.99 -1.55
CA LEU A 200 -1.02 12.04 -2.53
C LEU A 200 0.34 11.83 -3.21
N ILE A 201 0.32 11.54 -4.50
CA ILE A 201 1.51 11.35 -5.33
C ILE A 201 1.92 12.66 -6.03
N SER A 202 0.93 13.42 -6.52
CA SER A 202 1.17 14.67 -7.24
C SER A 202 0.12 15.71 -6.86
N PRO A 203 0.53 16.97 -6.65
CA PRO A 203 1.90 17.47 -6.64
C PRO A 203 2.69 16.93 -5.44
N SER A 204 4.02 16.84 -5.59
CA SER A 204 4.92 16.43 -4.51
C SER A 204 5.16 17.57 -3.51
N VAL A 205 5.60 17.21 -2.30
CA VAL A 205 6.01 18.20 -1.28
C VAL A 205 7.12 19.09 -1.84
N GLY A 206 6.98 20.40 -1.67
CA GLY A 206 7.95 21.40 -2.18
C GLY A 206 7.88 21.67 -3.68
N ALA A 207 6.93 21.06 -4.40
CA ALA A 207 6.69 21.41 -5.80
C ALA A 207 6.33 22.92 -5.94
N GLN A 208 6.75 23.53 -7.04
CA GLN A 208 6.51 24.93 -7.35
C GLN A 208 5.77 25.06 -8.68
N PRO A 209 4.48 24.70 -8.72
CA PRO A 209 3.71 24.77 -9.96
C PRO A 209 3.48 26.23 -10.39
N SER A 210 3.20 26.42 -11.68
CA SER A 210 2.69 27.70 -12.16
C SER A 210 1.24 27.93 -11.74
N ALA A 211 0.84 29.18 -11.52
CA ALA A 211 -0.55 29.54 -11.24
C ALA A 211 -1.48 29.08 -12.36
N GLY A 212 -2.70 28.70 -11.98
CA GLY A 212 -3.71 28.16 -12.90
C GLY A 212 -4.13 26.76 -12.55
N ALA A 213 -4.55 25.99 -13.56
CA ALA A 213 -5.00 24.60 -13.39
C ALA A 213 -3.80 23.68 -13.15
N ILE A 214 -3.80 23.01 -12.00
CA ILE A 214 -2.81 21.96 -11.70
C ILE A 214 -3.48 20.60 -11.59
N GLY A 215 -2.74 19.55 -11.98
CA GLY A 215 -3.15 18.16 -11.77
C GLY A 215 -2.87 17.71 -10.34
N VAL A 216 -3.85 17.04 -9.74
CA VAL A 216 -3.73 16.36 -8.45
C VAL A 216 -3.98 14.88 -8.69
N ALA A 217 -3.08 14.01 -8.22
CA ALA A 217 -3.18 12.58 -8.46
C ALA A 217 -2.66 11.77 -7.26
N GLY A 218 -3.27 10.63 -7.05
CA GLY A 218 -2.93 9.71 -5.99
C GLY A 218 -3.90 8.55 -5.94
N TYR A 219 -4.05 7.96 -4.78
CA TYR A 219 -5.08 6.96 -4.53
C TYR A 219 -5.65 7.09 -3.12
N ALA A 220 -6.89 6.65 -2.97
CA ALA A 220 -7.61 6.80 -1.72
C ALA A 220 -8.55 5.60 -1.50
N ARG A 221 -8.86 5.37 -0.22
CA ARG A 221 -9.89 4.43 0.22
C ARG A 221 -10.87 5.14 1.15
N VAL A 222 -11.44 6.23 0.65
CA VAL A 222 -12.36 7.12 1.34
C VAL A 222 -13.82 6.70 1.11
N PHE A 223 -14.72 7.13 1.99
CA PHE A 223 -16.14 6.76 1.91
C PHE A 223 -16.76 7.13 0.57
N GLU A 224 -17.48 6.19 -0.04
CA GLU A 224 -18.11 6.31 -1.37
C GLU A 224 -17.15 6.75 -2.50
N ALA A 225 -15.83 6.48 -2.33
CA ALA A 225 -14.80 6.91 -3.25
C ALA A 225 -14.73 8.43 -3.49
N ASN A 226 -15.36 9.25 -2.66
CA ASN A 226 -15.49 10.69 -2.88
C ASN A 226 -14.27 11.43 -2.33
N VAL A 227 -13.34 11.81 -3.20
CA VAL A 227 -12.10 12.51 -2.85
C VAL A 227 -12.31 14.01 -2.98
N LEU A 228 -12.19 14.72 -1.86
CA LEU A 228 -12.24 16.18 -1.77
C LEU A 228 -10.84 16.76 -1.95
N VAL A 229 -10.70 17.80 -2.79
CA VAL A 229 -9.48 18.57 -3.00
C VAL A 229 -9.76 20.03 -2.69
N VAL A 230 -9.02 20.62 -1.72
CA VAL A 230 -9.23 21.99 -1.27
C VAL A 230 -7.91 22.75 -1.30
N ALA A 231 -7.93 23.95 -1.85
CA ALA A 231 -6.82 24.90 -1.80
C ALA A 231 -7.16 26.07 -0.86
N GLU A 232 -6.25 26.37 0.06
CA GLU A 232 -6.41 27.44 1.04
C GLU A 232 -5.23 28.41 0.99
N VAL A 233 -5.55 29.71 1.16
CA VAL A 233 -4.58 30.79 1.32
C VAL A 233 -4.90 31.52 2.61
N GLY A 234 -3.95 31.56 3.55
CA GLY A 234 -4.15 32.20 4.86
C GLY A 234 -5.30 31.57 5.67
N GLY A 235 -5.56 30.28 5.49
CA GLY A 235 -6.65 29.53 6.15
C GLY A 235 -8.05 29.78 5.53
N GLN A 236 -8.11 30.41 4.37
CA GLN A 236 -9.35 30.62 3.63
C GLN A 236 -9.40 29.77 2.37
N THR A 237 -10.47 29.01 2.15
CA THR A 237 -10.67 28.23 0.92
C THR A 237 -10.77 29.17 -0.28
N VAL A 238 -9.85 29.02 -1.24
CA VAL A 238 -9.80 29.79 -2.48
C VAL A 238 -10.25 28.97 -3.69
N ALA A 239 -10.15 27.64 -3.62
CA ALA A 239 -10.67 26.73 -4.62
C ALA A 239 -11.01 25.36 -3.99
N GLN A 240 -11.97 24.68 -4.57
CA GLN A 240 -12.39 23.35 -4.15
C GLN A 240 -12.90 22.56 -5.34
N THR A 241 -12.62 21.25 -5.35
CA THR A 241 -13.17 20.32 -6.33
C THR A 241 -13.32 18.95 -5.69
N THR A 242 -14.09 18.07 -6.30
CA THR A 242 -14.22 16.66 -5.92
C THR A 242 -13.93 15.77 -7.10
N THR A 243 -13.48 14.56 -6.83
CA THR A 243 -13.30 13.51 -7.84
C THR A 243 -13.64 12.16 -7.23
N THR A 244 -13.77 11.13 -8.06
CA THR A 244 -14.07 9.77 -7.61
C THR A 244 -12.84 8.89 -7.78
N ALA A 245 -12.45 8.17 -6.74
CA ALA A 245 -11.44 7.12 -6.81
C ALA A 245 -12.00 5.89 -7.53
N ALA A 246 -11.14 5.11 -8.19
CA ALA A 246 -11.57 3.95 -8.99
C ALA A 246 -12.15 2.80 -8.15
N ASP A 247 -11.86 2.77 -6.85
CA ASP A 247 -12.39 1.80 -5.88
C ASP A 247 -12.36 2.40 -4.46
N TRP A 248 -13.08 1.79 -3.54
CA TRP A 248 -13.05 2.08 -2.10
C TRP A 248 -13.51 0.89 -1.25
N THR A 249 -14.07 -0.11 -1.90
CA THR A 249 -14.68 -1.28 -1.25
C THR A 249 -13.72 -2.46 -1.18
N GLU A 250 -13.15 -2.84 -2.32
CA GLU A 250 -12.27 -3.99 -2.42
C GLU A 250 -10.82 -3.61 -2.09
N THR A 251 -10.35 -2.48 -2.64
CA THR A 251 -8.99 -2.00 -2.45
C THR A 251 -8.90 -0.48 -2.52
N TRP A 252 -7.70 0.07 -2.63
CA TRP A 252 -7.48 1.48 -2.88
C TRP A 252 -7.85 1.82 -4.33
N GLY A 253 -8.38 3.02 -4.56
CA GLY A 253 -8.72 3.50 -5.90
C GLY A 253 -7.83 4.66 -6.34
N GLU A 254 -7.28 4.59 -7.55
CA GLU A 254 -6.59 5.72 -8.18
C GLU A 254 -7.58 6.86 -8.39
N PHE A 255 -7.15 8.09 -8.16
CA PHE A 255 -7.91 9.29 -8.48
C PHE A 255 -7.04 10.30 -9.23
N ARG A 256 -7.71 11.16 -10.02
CA ARG A 256 -7.14 12.35 -10.65
C ARG A 256 -8.13 13.50 -10.56
N ALA A 257 -7.62 14.68 -10.26
CA ALA A 257 -8.40 15.92 -10.21
C ALA A 257 -7.62 17.06 -10.85
N GLN A 258 -8.31 18.15 -11.15
CA GLN A 258 -7.71 19.43 -11.48
C GLN A 258 -8.27 20.50 -10.56
N ILE A 259 -7.40 21.39 -10.07
CA ILE A 259 -7.79 22.51 -9.21
C ILE A 259 -7.09 23.78 -9.66
N GLN A 260 -7.77 24.91 -9.58
CA GLN A 260 -7.20 26.23 -9.89
C GLN A 260 -6.46 26.78 -8.69
N LEU A 261 -5.17 27.09 -8.84
CA LEU A 261 -4.36 27.70 -7.78
C LEU A 261 -4.00 29.14 -8.12
N PRO A 262 -4.17 30.08 -7.18
CA PRO A 262 -3.64 31.43 -7.30
C PRO A 262 -2.11 31.41 -7.07
N PRO A 263 -1.37 32.46 -7.51
CA PRO A 263 0.02 32.60 -7.15
C PRO A 263 0.20 32.89 -5.65
N GLY A 264 1.31 32.42 -5.07
CA GLY A 264 1.66 32.58 -3.65
C GLY A 264 1.73 31.29 -2.87
N GLU A 265 1.71 31.38 -1.55
CA GLU A 265 1.71 30.22 -0.65
C GLU A 265 0.30 29.64 -0.55
N VAL A 266 0.15 28.38 -0.91
CA VAL A 266 -1.12 27.65 -0.93
C VAL A 266 -0.99 26.38 -0.13
N SER A 267 -1.93 26.14 0.80
CA SER A 267 -2.11 24.85 1.46
C SER A 267 -3.09 24.02 0.63
N LEU A 268 -2.68 22.84 0.18
CA LEU A 268 -3.51 21.92 -0.60
C LEU A 268 -3.85 20.71 0.26
N PHE A 269 -5.14 20.53 0.55
CA PHE A 269 -5.71 19.35 1.22
C PHE A 269 -6.29 18.39 0.18
N VAL A 270 -6.09 17.10 0.40
CA VAL A 270 -6.69 16.01 -0.39
C VAL A 270 -7.12 14.90 0.56
N GLY A 271 -8.39 14.51 0.51
CA GLY A 271 -8.92 13.50 1.43
C GLY A 271 -10.44 13.42 1.43
N GLU A 272 -10.99 13.20 2.61
CA GLU A 272 -12.44 13.17 2.83
C GLU A 272 -12.86 14.19 3.90
N GLU A 273 -14.12 14.61 3.84
CA GLU A 273 -14.75 15.42 4.87
C GLU A 273 -15.87 14.61 5.51
N SER A 274 -15.85 14.50 6.83
CA SER A 274 -16.86 13.80 7.60
C SER A 274 -18.22 14.49 7.44
N PRO A 275 -19.28 13.79 7.01
CA PRO A 275 -20.60 14.37 6.91
C PRO A 275 -21.23 14.67 8.29
N ALA A 276 -20.67 14.10 9.36
CA ALA A 276 -21.21 14.25 10.71
C ALA A 276 -20.82 15.59 11.37
N ASP A 277 -19.60 16.05 11.15
CA ASP A 277 -19.03 17.21 11.86
C ASP A 277 -18.16 18.14 10.99
N GLY A 278 -17.99 17.81 9.71
CA GLY A 278 -17.16 18.58 8.77
C GLY A 278 -15.65 18.45 9.03
N SER A 279 -15.22 17.50 9.86
CA SER A 279 -13.80 17.23 10.07
C SER A 279 -13.18 16.64 8.81
N ARG A 280 -11.94 17.06 8.52
CA ARG A 280 -11.21 16.60 7.33
C ARG A 280 -10.12 15.62 7.73
N VAL A 281 -10.05 14.49 7.00
CA VAL A 281 -9.01 13.47 7.14
C VAL A 281 -8.37 13.25 5.79
N GLY A 282 -7.04 13.41 5.70
CA GLY A 282 -6.31 13.24 4.45
C GLY A 282 -5.00 14.00 4.43
N ALA A 283 -4.32 13.95 3.28
CA ALA A 283 -3.01 14.52 3.06
C ALA A 283 -3.07 16.05 2.86
N THR A 284 -2.17 16.77 3.52
CA THR A 284 -2.01 18.22 3.35
C THR A 284 -0.57 18.55 2.97
N ILE A 285 -0.39 19.36 1.93
CA ILE A 285 0.92 19.87 1.52
C ILE A 285 0.88 21.39 1.35
N ASN A 286 2.04 22.04 1.52
CA ASN A 286 2.21 23.44 1.22
C ASN A 286 2.96 23.60 -0.10
N LEU A 287 2.46 24.48 -0.97
CA LEU A 287 3.00 24.76 -2.31
C LEU A 287 3.33 26.25 -2.43
N THR A 288 4.44 26.55 -3.05
CA THR A 288 4.75 27.92 -3.52
C THR A 288 4.39 28.01 -5.00
N VAL A 289 3.24 28.59 -5.30
CA VAL A 289 2.71 28.73 -6.68
C VAL A 289 3.29 29.98 -7.33
N ARG A 290 3.84 29.85 -8.55
CA ARG A 290 4.53 30.91 -9.28
C ARG A 290 3.66 31.59 -10.35
#